data_cc4a32b93b7478451df8efffc625baec
#
_entry.id   cc4a32b93b7478451df8efffc625baec
#
_cell.length_a   1.000
_cell.length_b   1.000
_cell.length_c   1.000
_cell.angle_alpha   90.00
_cell.angle_beta   90.00
_cell.angle_gamma   90.00
#
_symmetry.space_group_name_H-M   'P 1'
#
loop_
_entity.id
_entity.type
_entity.pdbx_description
1 polymer ?
#
loop_
_entity_poly.entity_id
_entity_poly.type
_entity_poly.pdbx_seq_one_letter_code
_entity_poly.pdbx_strand_id
1 'polypeptide(L)'
;VSGDVLGGHIMSHAESAEFIGIGGENMQRAGLQSLFPMSDLSVMGIVEVVAHAKTLTKRIKQTVNAILEYQPDLVLTIDSPGFAKSVIKQIRNSDAGKSLIANGMRFHHVVAPQVWAWRSGRAKKYAKIFDKLYAFFVFVVPYFTKYGLETVAVGHPIADGLIGKYKSQQSEKIITLIPGSRMSEVKRLMPLMRDIVDRL
;
A
#
# COMPACT_ATOMS: atom_id res chain seq x y z
N VAL A 1 3.93 -7.95 -1.55
CA VAL A 1 2.98 -9.07 -1.72
C VAL A 1 1.55 -8.61 -1.41
N SER A 2 1.27 -8.04 -0.22
CA SER A 2 -0.10 -7.63 0.16
C SER A 2 -0.69 -6.53 -0.74
N GLY A 3 0.12 -5.55 -1.15
CA GLY A 3 -0.32 -4.48 -2.05
C GLY A 3 -0.68 -4.98 -3.45
N ASP A 4 0.04 -5.98 -3.96
CA ASP A 4 -0.23 -6.59 -5.26
C ASP A 4 -1.54 -7.41 -5.24
N VAL A 5 -1.77 -8.18 -4.18
CA VAL A 5 -3.05 -8.91 -3.99
C VAL A 5 -4.22 -7.93 -3.95
N LEU A 6 -4.10 -6.87 -3.15
CA LEU A 6 -5.14 -5.85 -3.03
C LEU A 6 -5.39 -5.14 -4.37
N GLY A 7 -4.32 -4.78 -5.08
CA GLY A 7 -4.42 -4.17 -6.41
C GLY A 7 -5.13 -5.09 -7.42
N GLY A 8 -4.77 -6.36 -7.45
CA GLY A 8 -5.44 -7.35 -8.30
C GLY A 8 -6.94 -7.48 -8.01
N HIS A 9 -7.33 -7.48 -6.73
CA HIS A 9 -8.75 -7.48 -6.34
C HIS A 9 -9.47 -6.21 -6.79
N ILE A 10 -8.87 -5.02 -6.60
CA ILE A 10 -9.48 -3.76 -7.05
C ILE A 10 -9.70 -3.80 -8.57
N MET A 11 -8.69 -4.23 -9.33
CA MET A 11 -8.76 -4.30 -10.79
C MET A 11 -9.83 -5.29 -11.27
N SER A 12 -9.94 -6.45 -10.64
CA SER A 12 -10.93 -7.47 -11.03
C SER A 12 -12.38 -7.05 -10.81
N HIS A 13 -12.63 -6.00 -10.02
CA HIS A 13 -13.97 -5.46 -9.76
C HIS A 13 -14.26 -4.15 -10.49
N ALA A 14 -13.32 -3.63 -11.26
CA ALA A 14 -13.46 -2.38 -12.02
C ALA A 14 -13.51 -2.69 -13.53
N GLU A 15 -14.58 -3.36 -13.95
CA GLU A 15 -14.75 -3.93 -15.31
C GLU A 15 -14.64 -2.91 -16.46
N SER A 16 -14.88 -1.62 -16.19
CA SER A 16 -14.89 -0.55 -17.21
C SER A 16 -13.61 0.28 -17.21
N ALA A 17 -12.60 -0.08 -16.39
CA ALA A 17 -11.38 0.71 -16.24
C ALA A 17 -10.20 0.09 -16.99
N GLU A 18 -9.44 0.94 -17.67
CA GLU A 18 -8.13 0.58 -18.21
C GLU A 18 -7.04 0.85 -17.16
N PHE A 19 -6.12 -0.08 -16.99
CA PHE A 19 -5.09 -0.01 -15.97
C PHE A 19 -3.69 -0.02 -16.54
N ILE A 20 -2.92 0.98 -16.18
CA ILE A 20 -1.49 1.10 -16.47
C ILE A 20 -0.77 1.38 -15.15
N GLY A 21 0.35 0.72 -14.88
CA GLY A 21 1.03 1.00 -13.62
C GLY A 21 2.14 0.04 -13.27
N ILE A 22 2.32 -0.17 -11.96
CA ILE A 22 3.36 -1.03 -11.42
C ILE A 22 2.68 -2.03 -10.50
N GLY A 23 2.79 -3.31 -10.81
CA GLY A 23 2.19 -4.39 -10.05
C GLY A 23 2.99 -5.68 -10.17
N GLY A 24 2.66 -6.63 -9.30
CA GLY A 24 3.18 -7.99 -9.33
C GLY A 24 2.25 -8.94 -10.08
N GLU A 25 2.38 -10.23 -9.80
CA GLU A 25 1.67 -11.29 -10.52
C GLU A 25 0.14 -11.20 -10.39
N ASN A 26 -0.40 -10.77 -9.25
CA ASN A 26 -1.85 -10.70 -9.05
C ASN A 26 -2.47 -9.58 -9.89
N MET A 27 -1.85 -8.42 -9.94
CA MET A 27 -2.29 -7.32 -10.80
C MET A 27 -2.09 -7.66 -12.29
N GLN A 28 -1.00 -8.36 -12.65
CA GLN A 28 -0.79 -8.81 -14.03
C GLN A 28 -1.84 -9.84 -14.47
N ARG A 29 -2.23 -10.77 -13.61
CA ARG A 29 -3.35 -11.69 -13.88
C ARG A 29 -4.69 -10.97 -14.08
N ALA A 30 -4.85 -9.81 -13.44
CA ALA A 30 -6.01 -8.94 -13.63
C ALA A 30 -5.87 -7.98 -14.84
N GLY A 31 -4.87 -8.18 -15.71
CA GLY A 31 -4.70 -7.45 -16.97
C GLY A 31 -3.71 -6.29 -16.93
N LEU A 32 -3.00 -6.04 -15.81
CA LEU A 32 -2.00 -4.96 -15.76
C LEU A 32 -0.76 -5.30 -16.59
N GLN A 33 -0.37 -4.40 -17.49
CA GLN A 33 0.98 -4.38 -18.05
C GLN A 33 1.87 -3.51 -17.16
N SER A 34 2.78 -4.16 -16.40
CA SER A 34 3.63 -3.44 -15.48
C SER A 34 4.74 -2.66 -16.20
N LEU A 35 4.89 -1.38 -15.88
CA LEU A 35 5.92 -0.49 -16.45
C LEU A 35 7.35 -0.98 -16.16
N PHE A 36 7.54 -1.69 -15.06
CA PHE A 36 8.79 -2.30 -14.63
C PHE A 36 8.54 -3.32 -13.50
N PRO A 37 9.50 -4.20 -13.18
CA PRO A 37 9.34 -5.16 -12.09
C PRO A 37 9.08 -4.48 -10.75
N MET A 38 8.03 -4.89 -10.04
CA MET A 38 7.67 -4.36 -8.71
C MET A 38 8.80 -4.58 -7.68
N SER A 39 9.65 -5.58 -7.88
CA SER A 39 10.84 -5.84 -7.04
C SER A 39 11.78 -4.64 -6.95
N ASP A 40 11.84 -3.79 -7.97
CA ASP A 40 12.67 -2.58 -8.00
C ASP A 40 12.25 -1.54 -6.95
N LEU A 41 11.04 -1.66 -6.40
CA LEU A 41 10.53 -0.82 -5.30
C LEU A 41 10.74 -1.45 -3.92
N SER A 42 11.13 -2.72 -3.86
CA SER A 42 11.29 -3.48 -2.62
C SER A 42 12.74 -3.44 -2.14
N VAL A 43 13.14 -2.38 -1.46
CA VAL A 43 14.49 -2.24 -0.88
C VAL A 43 14.47 -2.77 0.55
N MET A 44 15.21 -3.85 0.81
CA MET A 44 15.44 -4.40 2.14
C MET A 44 16.92 -4.21 2.54
N GLY A 45 17.16 -3.32 3.50
CA GLY A 45 18.48 -3.11 4.10
C GLY A 45 19.08 -1.72 3.88
N ILE A 46 19.89 -1.26 4.86
CA ILE A 46 20.47 0.10 4.84
C ILE A 46 21.58 0.22 3.78
N VAL A 47 22.33 -0.83 3.55
CA VAL A 47 23.45 -0.83 2.57
C VAL A 47 22.92 -0.85 1.13
N GLU A 48 21.79 -1.49 0.90
CA GLU A 48 21.13 -1.57 -0.41
C GLU A 48 20.48 -0.24 -0.82
N VAL A 49 20.11 0.63 0.14
CA VAL A 49 19.45 1.92 -0.13
C VAL A 49 20.31 2.83 -1.03
N VAL A 50 21.61 2.88 -0.83
CA VAL A 50 22.51 3.76 -1.62
C VAL A 50 22.69 3.22 -3.04
N ALA A 51 22.87 1.92 -3.21
CA ALA A 51 23.00 1.30 -4.52
C ALA A 51 21.70 1.41 -5.34
N HIS A 52 20.55 1.33 -4.67
CA HIS A 52 19.22 1.41 -5.30
C HIS A 52 18.70 2.82 -5.52
N ALA A 53 19.33 3.86 -4.94
CA ALA A 53 18.87 5.24 -5.10
C ALA A 53 18.79 5.69 -6.57
N LYS A 54 19.74 5.27 -7.40
CA LYS A 54 19.75 5.56 -8.85
C LYS A 54 18.58 4.84 -9.55
N THR A 55 18.37 3.57 -9.25
CA THR A 55 17.25 2.79 -9.78
C THR A 55 15.92 3.41 -9.36
N LEU A 56 15.74 3.73 -8.09
CA LEU A 56 14.53 4.35 -7.57
C LEU A 56 14.23 5.69 -8.28
N THR A 57 15.26 6.53 -8.45
CA THR A 57 15.12 7.81 -9.18
C THR A 57 14.71 7.59 -10.64
N LYS A 58 15.30 6.59 -11.31
CA LYS A 58 14.91 6.21 -12.67
C LYS A 58 13.45 5.76 -12.73
N ARG A 59 13.01 4.92 -11.76
CA ARG A 59 11.63 4.40 -11.71
C ARG A 59 10.62 5.50 -11.39
N ILE A 60 10.97 6.46 -10.53
CA ILE A 60 10.13 7.64 -10.29
C ILE A 60 9.94 8.43 -11.59
N LYS A 61 11.02 8.73 -12.32
CA LYS A 61 10.93 9.45 -13.61
C LYS A 61 10.11 8.68 -14.64
N GLN A 62 10.30 7.36 -14.75
CA GLN A 62 9.56 6.51 -15.66
C GLN A 62 8.05 6.54 -15.34
N THR A 63 7.68 6.47 -14.06
CA THR A 63 6.29 6.55 -13.62
C THR A 63 5.68 7.93 -13.88
N VAL A 64 6.43 9.00 -13.62
CA VAL A 64 5.99 10.37 -13.94
C VAL A 64 5.73 10.53 -15.44
N ASN A 65 6.66 10.08 -16.29
CA ASN A 65 6.50 10.16 -17.74
C ASN A 65 5.26 9.37 -18.21
N ALA A 66 5.05 8.16 -17.70
CA ALA A 66 3.88 7.36 -18.03
C ALA A 66 2.57 8.09 -17.64
N ILE A 67 2.49 8.68 -16.44
CA ILE A 67 1.30 9.45 -16.03
C ILE A 67 1.06 10.64 -16.95
N LEU A 68 2.10 11.35 -17.36
CA LEU A 68 1.97 12.49 -18.26
C LEU A 68 1.59 12.09 -19.69
N GLU A 69 2.04 10.92 -20.13
CA GLU A 69 1.74 10.37 -21.48
C GLU A 69 0.31 9.82 -21.55
N TYR A 70 -0.08 8.98 -20.59
CA TYR A 70 -1.39 8.32 -20.59
C TYR A 70 -2.52 9.18 -20.05
N GLN A 71 -2.21 10.26 -19.31
CA GLN A 71 -3.19 11.23 -18.80
C GLN A 71 -4.38 10.57 -18.07
N PRO A 72 -4.15 9.74 -17.04
CA PRO A 72 -5.21 9.01 -16.39
C PRO A 72 -6.16 9.94 -15.61
N ASP A 73 -7.42 9.55 -15.46
CA ASP A 73 -8.38 10.24 -14.59
C ASP A 73 -8.02 10.08 -13.12
N LEU A 74 -7.42 8.92 -12.76
CA LEU A 74 -7.11 8.57 -11.39
C LEU A 74 -5.71 7.93 -11.28
N VAL A 75 -4.90 8.45 -10.41
CA VAL A 75 -3.67 7.80 -9.94
C VAL A 75 -3.94 7.16 -8.58
N LEU A 76 -4.14 5.83 -8.57
CA LEU A 76 -4.36 5.06 -7.35
C LEU A 76 -3.03 4.48 -6.86
N THR A 77 -2.67 4.78 -5.62
CA THR A 77 -1.46 4.24 -4.99
C THR A 77 -1.84 3.30 -3.84
N ILE A 78 -1.15 2.17 -3.74
CA ILE A 78 -1.39 1.16 -2.72
C ILE A 78 -0.11 0.98 -1.90
N ASP A 79 -0.17 1.30 -0.58
CA ASP A 79 1.00 1.25 0.30
C ASP A 79 2.18 2.09 -0.27
N SER A 80 3.43 1.78 0.09
CA SER A 80 4.64 2.42 -0.44
C SER A 80 4.60 3.98 -0.52
N PRO A 81 4.28 4.67 0.58
CA PRO A 81 4.00 6.10 0.56
C PRO A 81 5.22 6.96 0.16
N GLY A 82 6.42 6.45 0.31
CA GLY A 82 7.65 7.15 -0.07
C GLY A 82 7.76 7.34 -1.58
N PHE A 83 7.55 6.28 -2.34
CA PHE A 83 7.55 6.29 -3.80
C PHE A 83 6.39 7.15 -4.33
N ALA A 84 5.16 6.87 -3.88
CA ALA A 84 3.96 7.60 -4.26
C ALA A 84 4.12 9.12 -4.07
N LYS A 85 4.60 9.54 -2.89
CA LYS A 85 4.87 10.96 -2.61
C LYS A 85 5.85 11.58 -3.61
N SER A 86 6.92 10.88 -3.96
CA SER A 86 7.96 11.38 -4.86
C SER A 86 7.42 11.57 -6.27
N VAL A 87 6.61 10.63 -6.76
CA VAL A 87 5.94 10.72 -8.06
C VAL A 87 4.94 11.89 -8.06
N ILE A 88 4.01 11.92 -7.10
CA ILE A 88 2.96 12.95 -7.04
C ILE A 88 3.56 14.36 -6.90
N LYS A 89 4.63 14.52 -6.11
CA LYS A 89 5.31 15.81 -5.99
C LYS A 89 5.88 16.29 -7.33
N GLN A 90 6.46 15.39 -8.13
CA GLN A 90 6.97 15.79 -9.46
C GLN A 90 5.83 16.17 -10.39
N ILE A 91 4.73 15.43 -10.40
CA ILE A 91 3.54 15.76 -11.19
C ILE A 91 2.98 17.13 -10.78
N ARG A 92 2.72 17.36 -9.49
CA ARG A 92 2.16 18.62 -8.97
C ARG A 92 3.07 19.83 -9.24
N ASN A 93 4.38 19.63 -9.40
CA ASN A 93 5.35 20.71 -9.68
C ASN A 93 5.56 20.96 -11.18
N SER A 94 5.16 20.07 -12.07
CA SER A 94 5.26 20.25 -13.53
C SER A 94 4.04 20.96 -14.08
N ASP A 95 4.21 21.76 -15.15
CA ASP A 95 3.09 22.48 -15.75
C ASP A 95 2.11 21.52 -16.45
N ALA A 96 2.61 20.47 -17.10
CA ALA A 96 1.78 19.42 -17.66
C ALA A 96 0.94 18.71 -16.57
N GLY A 97 1.53 18.37 -15.44
CA GLY A 97 0.83 17.76 -14.31
C GLY A 97 -0.22 18.68 -13.69
N LYS A 98 0.06 19.98 -13.56
CA LYS A 98 -0.92 20.97 -13.11
C LYS A 98 -2.12 21.05 -14.06
N SER A 99 -1.87 21.00 -15.38
CA SER A 99 -2.93 20.97 -16.38
C SER A 99 -3.82 19.72 -16.23
N LEU A 100 -3.23 18.53 -16.07
CA LEU A 100 -3.99 17.29 -15.85
C LEU A 100 -4.86 17.36 -14.58
N ILE A 101 -4.32 17.90 -13.49
CA ILE A 101 -5.06 18.08 -12.23
C ILE A 101 -6.23 19.06 -12.42
N ALA A 102 -6.01 20.15 -13.14
CA ALA A 102 -7.06 21.12 -13.47
C ALA A 102 -8.17 20.49 -14.34
N ASN A 103 -7.79 19.57 -15.23
CA ASN A 103 -8.72 18.82 -16.09
C ASN A 103 -9.40 17.63 -15.39
N GLY A 104 -9.15 17.42 -14.09
CA GLY A 104 -9.91 16.44 -13.31
C GLY A 104 -9.11 15.26 -12.76
N MET A 105 -7.84 15.07 -13.14
CA MET A 105 -7.02 13.99 -12.57
C MET A 105 -6.93 14.07 -11.04
N ARG A 106 -7.06 12.93 -10.36
CA ARG A 106 -7.04 12.82 -8.89
C ARG A 106 -6.00 11.83 -8.41
N PHE A 107 -5.55 12.02 -7.15
CA PHE A 107 -4.61 11.13 -6.47
C PHE A 107 -5.29 10.46 -5.27
N HIS A 108 -5.53 9.17 -5.36
CA HIS A 108 -6.07 8.40 -4.25
C HIS A 108 -5.02 7.47 -3.66
N HIS A 109 -5.17 7.16 -2.37
CA HIS A 109 -4.26 6.25 -1.68
C HIS A 109 -5.05 5.19 -0.90
N VAL A 110 -4.59 3.97 -0.97
CA VAL A 110 -5.11 2.85 -0.20
C VAL A 110 -4.06 2.42 0.82
N VAL A 111 -4.49 2.10 2.02
CA VAL A 111 -3.71 1.78 3.22
C VAL A 111 -3.23 3.04 3.96
N ALA A 112 -4.05 3.48 4.91
CA ALA A 112 -3.70 4.59 5.80
C ALA A 112 -2.48 4.24 6.69
N PRO A 113 -1.51 5.16 6.85
CA PRO A 113 -0.40 4.94 7.78
C PRO A 113 -0.87 4.93 9.22
N GLN A 114 -0.14 4.22 10.09
CA GLN A 114 -0.42 4.11 11.52
C GLN A 114 -0.12 5.42 12.27
N VAL A 115 -1.01 6.41 12.13
CA VAL A 115 -0.83 7.75 12.73
C VAL A 115 -1.29 7.83 14.19
N TRP A 116 -2.07 6.85 14.64
CA TRP A 116 -2.58 6.78 16.03
C TRP A 116 -1.52 6.28 17.02
N ALA A 117 -0.59 5.45 16.58
CA ALA A 117 0.45 4.88 17.43
C ALA A 117 1.66 5.81 17.56
N TRP A 118 2.02 6.52 16.48
CA TRP A 118 3.20 7.39 16.44
C TRP A 118 3.19 8.29 15.20
N ARG A 119 3.88 9.44 15.27
CA ARG A 119 4.04 10.41 14.17
C ARG A 119 2.71 10.89 13.57
N SER A 120 1.78 11.37 14.41
CA SER A 120 0.47 11.92 14.02
C SER A 120 0.55 13.02 12.95
N GLY A 121 1.65 13.78 12.88
CA GLY A 121 1.89 14.78 11.83
C GLY A 121 1.95 14.23 10.40
N ARG A 122 2.02 12.90 10.22
CA ARG A 122 1.92 12.27 8.89
C ARG A 122 0.56 12.54 8.24
N ALA A 123 -0.53 12.55 9.01
CA ALA A 123 -1.87 12.80 8.48
C ALA A 123 -1.95 14.15 7.74
N LYS A 124 -1.39 15.23 8.33
CA LYS A 124 -1.31 16.54 7.69
C LYS A 124 -0.52 16.51 6.37
N LYS A 125 0.54 15.67 6.30
CA LYS A 125 1.32 15.52 5.07
C LYS A 125 0.55 14.78 3.98
N TYR A 126 -0.24 13.76 4.36
CA TYR A 126 -1.10 13.02 3.43
C TYR A 126 -2.19 13.91 2.83
N ALA A 127 -2.84 14.76 3.64
CA ALA A 127 -3.83 15.72 3.17
C ALA A 127 -3.31 16.74 2.13
N LYS A 128 -1.98 16.96 2.09
CA LYS A 128 -1.34 17.81 1.06
C LYS A 128 -1.00 17.06 -0.23
N ILE A 129 -1.03 15.74 -0.21
CA ILE A 129 -0.55 14.90 -1.32
C ILE A 129 -1.72 14.25 -2.03
N PHE A 130 -2.64 13.67 -1.28
CA PHE A 130 -3.75 12.87 -1.79
C PHE A 130 -5.06 13.64 -1.71
N ASP A 131 -5.94 13.36 -2.65
CA ASP A 131 -7.29 13.93 -2.70
C ASP A 131 -8.26 13.03 -1.92
N LYS A 132 -8.01 11.69 -1.88
CA LYS A 132 -8.80 10.72 -1.12
C LYS A 132 -7.95 9.60 -0.54
N LEU A 133 -8.34 9.12 0.65
CA LEU A 133 -7.68 8.03 1.37
C LEU A 133 -8.69 6.92 1.70
N TYR A 134 -8.32 5.69 1.39
CA TYR A 134 -9.07 4.50 1.78
C TYR A 134 -8.36 3.82 2.96
N ALA A 135 -9.00 3.84 4.11
CA ALA A 135 -8.49 3.28 5.36
C ALA A 135 -9.14 1.93 5.67
N PHE A 136 -8.39 0.99 6.24
CA PHE A 136 -8.96 -0.31 6.63
C PHE A 136 -9.80 -0.24 7.90
N PHE A 137 -9.56 0.76 8.77
CA PHE A 137 -10.18 0.84 10.08
C PHE A 137 -10.93 2.16 10.26
N VAL A 138 -12.17 2.08 10.76
CA VAL A 138 -13.04 3.24 10.99
C VAL A 138 -12.40 4.24 11.94
N PHE A 139 -11.74 3.79 13.02
CA PHE A 139 -11.13 4.67 14.02
C PHE A 139 -9.98 5.54 13.48
N VAL A 140 -9.47 5.22 12.30
CA VAL A 140 -8.38 5.97 11.64
C VAL A 140 -8.90 7.23 10.94
N VAL A 141 -10.15 7.22 10.47
CA VAL A 141 -10.75 8.27 9.66
C VAL A 141 -10.60 9.67 10.27
N PRO A 142 -10.92 9.91 11.57
CA PRO A 142 -10.84 11.24 12.15
C PRO A 142 -9.43 11.87 12.15
N TYR A 143 -8.39 11.03 12.11
CA TYR A 143 -7.01 11.54 12.07
C TYR A 143 -6.66 12.25 10.77
N PHE A 144 -7.37 11.96 9.69
CA PHE A 144 -7.13 12.53 8.36
C PHE A 144 -8.17 13.57 7.99
N THR A 145 -9.44 13.33 8.27
CA THR A 145 -10.54 14.26 7.94
C THR A 145 -10.38 15.60 8.65
N LYS A 146 -9.80 15.64 9.85
CA LYS A 146 -9.48 16.90 10.56
C LYS A 146 -8.50 17.82 9.80
N TYR A 147 -7.77 17.30 8.81
CA TYR A 147 -6.90 18.06 7.93
C TYR A 147 -7.49 18.25 6.53
N GLY A 148 -8.78 17.97 6.33
CA GLY A 148 -9.49 18.14 5.08
C GLY A 148 -9.26 17.02 4.06
N LEU A 149 -8.60 15.90 4.43
CA LEU A 149 -8.46 14.77 3.52
C LEU A 149 -9.72 13.90 3.56
N GLU A 150 -10.41 13.79 2.43
CA GLU A 150 -11.52 12.84 2.30
C GLU A 150 -11.02 11.43 2.59
N THR A 151 -11.60 10.81 3.62
CA THR A 151 -11.14 9.49 4.09
C THR A 151 -12.32 8.57 4.32
N VAL A 152 -12.28 7.40 3.68
CA VAL A 152 -13.33 6.38 3.76
C VAL A 152 -12.76 5.12 4.40
N ALA A 153 -13.46 4.57 5.37
CA ALA A 153 -13.15 3.24 5.91
C ALA A 153 -13.76 2.17 5.01
N VAL A 154 -12.91 1.31 4.45
CA VAL A 154 -13.32 0.24 3.51
C VAL A 154 -13.29 -1.17 4.12
N GLY A 155 -12.91 -1.31 5.40
CA GLY A 155 -12.70 -2.61 6.02
C GLY A 155 -11.34 -3.22 5.66
N HIS A 156 -10.99 -4.30 6.36
CA HIS A 156 -9.73 -5.01 6.11
C HIS A 156 -9.97 -6.22 5.20
N PRO A 157 -9.26 -6.38 4.08
CA PRO A 157 -9.53 -7.44 3.09
C PRO A 157 -9.49 -8.86 3.65
N ILE A 158 -8.73 -9.08 4.73
CA ILE A 158 -8.70 -10.39 5.40
C ILE A 158 -10.06 -10.74 6.02
N ALA A 159 -10.84 -9.74 6.47
CA ALA A 159 -12.12 -9.99 7.12
C ALA A 159 -13.10 -10.69 6.18
N ASP A 160 -13.18 -10.29 4.92
CA ASP A 160 -14.08 -10.87 3.93
C ASP A 160 -13.80 -12.36 3.68
N GLY A 161 -12.51 -12.74 3.73
CA GLY A 161 -12.10 -14.14 3.58
C GLY A 161 -12.39 -15.02 4.80
N LEU A 162 -12.68 -14.43 5.97
CA LEU A 162 -12.86 -15.10 7.25
C LEU A 162 -14.34 -15.19 7.66
N ILE A 163 -15.22 -14.32 7.13
CA ILE A 163 -16.64 -14.29 7.48
C ILE A 163 -17.29 -15.64 7.13
N GLY A 164 -17.89 -16.27 8.15
CA GLY A 164 -18.60 -17.54 8.00
C GLY A 164 -17.73 -18.80 7.93
N LYS A 165 -16.40 -18.70 7.94
CA LYS A 165 -15.50 -19.88 7.87
C LYS A 165 -15.15 -20.48 9.23
N TYR A 166 -15.34 -19.77 10.31
CA TYR A 166 -14.99 -20.24 11.65
C TYR A 166 -16.23 -20.75 12.39
N LYS A 167 -16.32 -22.08 12.52
CA LYS A 167 -17.12 -22.71 13.57
C LYS A 167 -16.17 -22.93 14.75
N SER A 168 -16.46 -22.32 15.89
CA SER A 168 -15.77 -22.56 17.13
C SER A 168 -16.01 -24.03 17.54
N GLN A 169 -15.09 -24.90 17.22
CA GLN A 169 -15.01 -26.21 17.85
C GLN A 169 -14.07 -26.05 19.06
N GLN A 170 -14.63 -25.67 20.19
CA GLN A 170 -13.90 -25.65 21.45
C GLN A 170 -13.96 -27.03 22.09
N SER A 171 -12.95 -27.86 21.88
CA SER A 171 -12.77 -29.08 22.67
C SER A 171 -11.32 -29.28 23.17
N GLU A 172 -10.37 -28.54 22.67
CA GLU A 172 -8.95 -28.72 23.04
C GLU A 172 -8.29 -27.41 23.48
N LYS A 173 -7.38 -27.53 24.47
CA LYS A 173 -6.53 -26.39 24.85
C LYS A 173 -5.45 -26.23 23.79
N ILE A 174 -5.51 -25.13 23.03
CA ILE A 174 -4.57 -24.85 21.94
C ILE A 174 -3.70 -23.66 22.32
N ILE A 175 -2.39 -23.80 22.20
CA ILE A 175 -1.41 -22.72 22.31
C ILE A 175 -0.96 -22.35 20.90
N THR A 176 -1.32 -21.16 20.44
CA THR A 176 -0.91 -20.68 19.12
C THR A 176 0.34 -19.81 19.22
N LEU A 177 1.40 -20.20 18.51
CA LEU A 177 2.65 -19.45 18.43
C LEU A 177 2.64 -18.53 17.22
N ILE A 178 2.89 -17.23 17.43
CA ILE A 178 2.88 -16.20 16.37
C ILE A 178 4.24 -15.49 16.34
N PRO A 179 5.28 -16.10 15.73
CA PRO A 179 6.67 -15.60 15.77
C PRO A 179 6.92 -14.40 14.84
N GLY A 180 5.92 -13.95 14.08
CA GLY A 180 6.03 -12.88 13.11
C GLY A 180 5.98 -13.37 11.66
N SER A 181 6.03 -12.44 10.72
CA SER A 181 5.88 -12.69 9.27
C SER A 181 7.21 -12.71 8.51
N ARG A 182 8.29 -12.24 9.11
CA ARG A 182 9.62 -12.19 8.49
C ARG A 182 10.52 -13.32 8.98
N MET A 183 11.30 -13.90 8.08
CA MET A 183 12.23 -14.99 8.43
C MET A 183 13.20 -14.61 9.55
N SER A 184 13.64 -13.36 9.61
CA SER A 184 14.51 -12.86 10.70
C SER A 184 13.81 -12.84 12.07
N GLU A 185 12.51 -12.52 12.09
CA GLU A 185 11.68 -12.56 13.30
C GLU A 185 11.46 -14.02 13.74
N VAL A 186 11.04 -14.87 12.79
CA VAL A 186 10.83 -16.30 13.04
C VAL A 186 12.08 -16.97 13.60
N LYS A 187 13.24 -16.77 12.96
CA LYS A 187 14.53 -17.36 13.43
C LYS A 187 14.90 -16.92 14.85
N ARG A 188 14.56 -15.68 15.24
CA ARG A 188 14.88 -15.13 16.56
C ARG A 188 13.88 -15.55 17.63
N LEU A 189 12.57 -15.55 17.32
CA LEU A 189 11.53 -15.73 18.32
C LEU A 189 11.09 -17.18 18.49
N MET A 190 11.14 -17.98 17.42
CA MET A 190 10.66 -19.36 17.46
C MET A 190 11.38 -20.25 18.49
N PRO A 191 12.72 -20.20 18.67
CA PRO A 191 13.40 -20.96 19.70
C PRO A 191 12.91 -20.63 21.11
N LEU A 192 12.74 -19.33 21.42
CA LEU A 192 12.25 -18.87 22.73
C LEU A 192 10.80 -19.30 22.98
N MET A 193 9.95 -19.22 21.96
CA MET A 193 8.56 -19.66 22.06
C MET A 193 8.45 -21.16 22.30
N ARG A 194 9.31 -21.95 21.66
CA ARG A 194 9.38 -23.39 21.84
C ARG A 194 9.79 -23.74 23.26
N ASP A 195 10.84 -23.12 23.80
CA ASP A 195 11.27 -23.29 25.17
C ASP A 195 10.19 -22.99 26.21
N ILE A 196 9.32 -21.98 25.91
CA ILE A 196 8.20 -21.66 26.80
C ILE A 196 7.15 -22.78 26.77
N VAL A 197 6.80 -23.27 25.56
CA VAL A 197 5.81 -24.36 25.43
C VAL A 197 6.29 -25.67 26.08
N ASP A 198 7.57 -25.97 25.92
CA ASP A 198 8.17 -27.21 26.50
C ASP A 198 8.18 -27.19 28.04
N ARG A 199 7.92 -26.04 28.68
CA ARG A 199 7.84 -25.86 30.15
C ARG A 199 6.41 -25.78 30.69
N LEU A 200 5.39 -25.75 29.83
CA LEU A 200 3.95 -25.69 30.19
C LEU A 200 3.35 -27.09 30.30
#